data_3b649af89f3304471b94fc75730e39aa
#
_entry.id   3b649af89f3304471b94fc75730e39aa
#
_cell.length_a   1.000
_cell.length_b   1.000
_cell.length_c   1.000
_cell.angle_alpha   90.00
_cell.angle_beta   90.00
_cell.angle_gamma   90.00
#
_symmetry.space_group_name_H-M   'P 1'
#
loop_
_entity.id
_entity.type
_entity.pdbx_description
1 polymer ?
#
loop_
_entity_poly.entity_id
_entity_poly.type
_entity_poly.pdbx_seq_one_letter_code
_entity_poly.pdbx_strand_id
1 'polypeptide(L)'
;MKAESAYSFHTVRRAFIMMPDGNLLLAPEKSDLSHEQMLRHIGMNQGDIPNFMTTVPRGYYMDNDVCVYQGLDMTPGTIWRVAPTNYHVIKSFVPKLRQAFQVTDETNLYLGVRVGAVGTVWEKLYKTTVGAFMR
;
A
#
# COMPACT_ATOMS: atom_id res chain seq x y z
N MET A 1 11.91 22.84 10.33
CA MET A 1 12.63 21.82 9.58
C MET A 1 12.02 20.45 9.75
N LYS A 2 12.00 19.95 10.96
CA LYS A 2 11.43 18.62 11.19
C LYS A 2 9.96 18.54 10.82
N ALA A 3 9.20 19.57 11.18
CA ALA A 3 7.78 19.60 10.85
C ALA A 3 7.57 19.62 9.34
N GLU A 4 8.41 20.36 8.63
CA GLU A 4 8.32 20.40 7.18
C GLU A 4 8.68 19.06 6.57
N SER A 5 9.70 18.40 7.09
CA SER A 5 10.08 17.08 6.58
C SER A 5 8.98 16.07 6.79
N ALA A 6 8.37 16.07 7.98
CA ALA A 6 7.28 15.16 8.28
C ALA A 6 6.07 15.46 7.39
N TYR A 7 5.77 16.73 7.19
CA TYR A 7 4.68 17.12 6.33
C TYR A 7 4.91 16.66 4.89
N SER A 8 6.13 16.86 4.39
CA SER A 8 6.48 16.43 3.03
C SER A 8 6.35 14.93 2.87
N PHE A 9 6.76 14.18 3.90
CA PHE A 9 6.63 12.74 3.87
C PHE A 9 5.17 12.32 3.68
N HIS A 10 4.27 12.92 4.45
CA HIS A 10 2.85 12.60 4.33
C HIS A 10 2.28 12.98 2.97
N THR A 11 2.75 14.08 2.40
CA THR A 11 2.22 14.53 1.11
C THR A 11 2.69 13.69 -0.07
N VAL A 12 3.80 12.98 0.06
CA VAL A 12 4.29 12.14 -1.04
C VAL A 12 3.77 10.71 -0.94
N ARG A 13 3.22 10.34 0.21
CA ARG A 13 2.67 9.02 0.40
C ARG A 13 1.24 8.98 -0.14
N ARG A 14 0.94 7.97 -0.94
CA ARG A 14 -0.40 7.83 -1.50
C ARG A 14 -0.86 6.39 -1.33
N ALA A 15 -1.96 6.22 -0.61
CA ALA A 15 -2.52 4.90 -0.31
C ALA A 15 -3.32 4.36 -1.50
N PHE A 16 -3.32 3.05 -1.64
CA PHE A 16 -4.16 2.38 -2.62
C PHE A 16 -4.64 1.04 -2.08
N ILE A 17 -5.75 0.56 -2.63
CA ILE A 17 -6.30 -0.75 -2.30
C ILE A 17 -6.63 -1.47 -3.59
N MET A 18 -6.20 -2.72 -3.71
CA MET A 18 -6.52 -3.56 -4.87
C MET A 18 -7.85 -4.23 -4.59
N MET A 19 -8.93 -3.69 -5.20
CA MET A 19 -10.28 -4.13 -4.91
C MET A 19 -10.60 -5.45 -5.61
N PRO A 20 -11.49 -6.26 -5.00
CA PRO A 20 -11.84 -7.56 -5.60
C PRO A 20 -12.46 -7.47 -6.99
N ASP A 21 -13.09 -6.34 -7.32
CA ASP A 21 -13.73 -6.15 -8.63
C ASP A 21 -12.71 -5.82 -9.73
N GLY A 22 -11.43 -5.80 -9.41
CA GLY A 22 -10.39 -5.49 -10.39
C GLY A 22 -10.03 -4.02 -10.50
N ASN A 23 -10.68 -3.16 -9.75
CA ASN A 23 -10.36 -1.73 -9.75
C ASN A 23 -9.38 -1.40 -8.65
N LEU A 24 -8.51 -0.43 -8.93
CA LEU A 24 -7.59 0.08 -7.95
C LEU A 24 -8.23 1.31 -7.30
N LEU A 25 -8.45 1.23 -5.99
CA LEU A 25 -8.98 2.36 -5.24
C LEU A 25 -7.80 3.19 -4.76
N LEU A 26 -7.81 4.49 -5.05
CA LEU A 26 -6.71 5.39 -4.76
C LEU A 26 -7.15 6.49 -3.82
N ALA A 27 -6.27 6.85 -2.88
CA ALA A 27 -6.45 8.08 -2.12
C ALA A 27 -6.26 9.27 -3.05
N PRO A 28 -6.91 10.40 -2.76
CA PRO A 28 -6.69 11.61 -3.55
C PRO A 28 -5.23 12.04 -3.48
N GLU A 29 -4.78 12.70 -4.55
CA GLU A 29 -3.44 13.26 -4.59
C GLU A 29 -3.22 14.22 -3.42
N LYS A 30 -2.00 14.18 -2.85
CA LYS A 30 -1.59 15.07 -1.77
C LYS A 30 -2.47 14.94 -0.54
N SER A 31 -2.98 13.73 -0.30
CA SER A 31 -3.73 13.43 0.90
C SER A 31 -3.02 12.32 1.66
N ASP A 32 -3.26 12.28 2.96
CA ASP A 32 -2.71 11.23 3.81
C ASP A 32 -3.83 10.31 4.32
N LEU A 33 -4.89 10.18 3.54
CA LEU A 33 -5.99 9.31 3.91
C LEU A 33 -5.50 7.88 4.15
N SER A 34 -5.98 7.28 5.24
CA SER A 34 -5.70 5.90 5.55
C SER A 34 -6.56 4.98 4.68
N HIS A 35 -6.20 3.71 4.62
CA HIS A 35 -7.02 2.72 3.93
C HIS A 35 -8.42 2.66 4.52
N GLU A 36 -8.52 2.74 5.85
CA GLU A 36 -9.82 2.72 6.50
C GLU A 36 -10.67 3.91 6.08
N GLN A 37 -10.08 5.10 6.04
CA GLN A 37 -10.80 6.29 5.62
C GLN A 37 -11.29 6.19 4.18
N MET A 38 -10.47 5.61 3.31
CA MET A 38 -10.85 5.41 1.92
C MET A 38 -12.08 4.50 1.82
N LEU A 39 -12.11 3.42 2.58
CA LEU A 39 -13.22 2.47 2.56
C LEU A 39 -14.49 3.07 3.13
N ARG A 40 -14.37 3.87 4.20
CA ARG A 40 -15.54 4.57 4.73
C ARG A 40 -16.08 5.57 3.71
N HIS A 41 -15.20 6.21 2.98
CA HIS A 41 -15.58 7.21 1.99
C HIS A 41 -16.42 6.63 0.87
N ILE A 42 -16.18 5.38 0.50
CA ILE A 42 -16.98 4.71 -0.53
C ILE A 42 -18.19 3.99 0.03
N GLY A 43 -18.50 4.17 1.32
CA GLY A 43 -19.73 3.69 1.92
C GLY A 43 -19.65 2.35 2.63
N MET A 44 -18.45 1.82 2.86
CA MET A 44 -18.33 0.56 3.60
C MET A 44 -18.63 0.80 5.09
N ASN A 45 -19.40 -0.12 5.68
CA ASN A 45 -19.69 -0.05 7.11
C ASN A 45 -18.41 -0.22 7.92
N GLN A 46 -18.28 0.60 8.96
CA GLN A 46 -17.08 0.58 9.79
C GLN A 46 -16.83 -0.80 10.40
N GLY A 47 -17.87 -1.53 10.76
CA GLY A 47 -17.71 -2.85 11.32
C GLY A 47 -17.17 -3.89 10.35
N ASP A 48 -17.34 -3.66 9.04
CA ASP A 48 -16.87 -4.58 8.00
C ASP A 48 -15.45 -4.30 7.56
N ILE A 49 -14.94 -3.10 7.82
CA ILE A 49 -13.65 -2.66 7.29
C ILE A 49 -12.49 -3.53 7.76
N PRO A 50 -12.34 -3.82 9.06
CA PRO A 50 -11.19 -4.61 9.50
C PRO A 50 -11.11 -5.97 8.82
N ASN A 51 -12.23 -6.65 8.71
CA ASN A 51 -12.25 -7.96 8.07
C ASN A 51 -11.95 -7.85 6.59
N PHE A 52 -12.53 -6.86 5.93
CA PHE A 52 -12.26 -6.65 4.52
C PHE A 52 -10.78 -6.40 4.26
N MET A 53 -10.15 -5.59 5.10
CA MET A 53 -8.74 -5.24 4.92
C MET A 53 -7.80 -6.43 5.05
N THR A 54 -8.22 -7.50 5.73
CA THR A 54 -7.40 -8.70 5.80
C THR A 54 -7.42 -9.52 4.51
N THR A 55 -8.39 -9.25 3.62
CA THR A 55 -8.60 -10.08 2.44
C THR A 55 -8.04 -9.48 1.17
N VAL A 56 -7.61 -8.23 1.19
CA VAL A 56 -7.17 -7.52 -0.02
C VAL A 56 -5.74 -7.02 0.13
N PRO A 57 -4.93 -7.11 -0.92
CA PRO A 57 -3.64 -6.43 -0.93
C PRO A 57 -3.86 -4.92 -1.01
N ARG A 58 -3.03 -4.19 -0.31
CA ARG A 58 -3.07 -2.74 -0.32
C ARG A 58 -1.68 -2.21 -0.01
N GLY A 59 -1.49 -0.94 -0.20
CA GLY A 59 -0.17 -0.39 0.06
C GLY A 59 -0.10 1.10 -0.16
N TYR A 60 1.13 1.54 -0.40
CA TYR A 60 1.45 2.94 -0.60
C TYR A 60 2.43 3.11 -1.75
N TYR A 61 2.25 4.20 -2.48
CA TYR A 61 3.28 4.70 -3.37
C TYR A 61 3.97 5.86 -2.66
N MET A 62 5.29 5.80 -2.55
CA MET A 62 6.03 6.77 -1.76
C MET A 62 7.47 6.84 -2.27
N ASP A 63 7.92 8.02 -2.68
CA ASP A 63 9.30 8.26 -3.10
C ASP A 63 9.76 7.29 -4.19
N ASN A 64 8.91 7.08 -5.19
CA ASN A 64 9.17 6.18 -6.31
C ASN A 64 9.26 4.71 -5.91
N ASP A 65 8.83 4.38 -4.70
CA ASP A 65 8.74 3.01 -4.21
C ASP A 65 7.29 2.61 -4.10
N VAL A 66 7.01 1.34 -4.36
CA VAL A 66 5.68 0.76 -4.14
C VAL A 66 5.82 -0.28 -3.04
N CYS A 67 5.00 -0.13 -2.01
CA CYS A 67 4.94 -1.10 -0.91
C CYS A 67 3.58 -1.75 -0.94
N VAL A 68 3.54 -3.09 -0.98
CA VAL A 68 2.27 -3.84 -0.98
C VAL A 68 2.31 -4.83 0.17
N TYR A 69 1.22 -4.90 0.90
CA TYR A 69 1.10 -5.86 1.99
C TYR A 69 -0.36 -6.26 2.15
N GLN A 70 -0.59 -7.25 3.01
CA GLN A 70 -1.92 -7.76 3.29
C GLN A 70 -2.03 -8.03 4.78
N GLY A 71 -3.16 -7.65 5.38
CA GLY A 71 -3.38 -7.79 6.80
C GLY A 71 -3.74 -6.45 7.44
N LEU A 72 -3.93 -6.45 8.74
CA LEU A 72 -4.24 -5.23 9.49
C LEU A 72 -2.93 -4.52 9.84
N ASP A 73 -2.90 -3.21 9.65
CA ASP A 73 -1.70 -2.41 9.87
C ASP A 73 -1.76 -1.63 11.18
N MET A 74 -2.37 -2.22 12.20
CA MET A 74 -2.60 -1.53 13.46
C MET A 74 -1.85 -2.12 14.66
N THR A 75 -1.23 -3.29 14.48
CA THR A 75 -0.54 -3.96 15.59
C THR A 75 0.96 -3.69 15.48
N PRO A 76 1.52 -2.91 16.40
CA PRO A 76 2.95 -2.62 16.38
C PRO A 76 3.80 -3.89 16.43
N GLY A 77 4.88 -3.88 15.70
CA GLY A 77 5.80 -5.01 15.67
C GLY A 77 5.36 -6.19 14.84
N THR A 78 4.12 -6.17 14.33
CA THR A 78 3.62 -7.26 13.51
C THR A 78 4.21 -7.17 12.10
N ILE A 79 4.51 -8.32 11.53
CA ILE A 79 5.00 -8.39 10.15
C ILE A 79 3.84 -8.70 9.24
N TRP A 80 3.63 -7.82 8.29
CA TRP A 80 2.55 -7.93 7.31
C TRP A 80 3.15 -8.33 5.98
N ARG A 81 2.70 -9.45 5.43
CA ARG A 81 3.24 -9.98 4.18
C ARG A 81 2.13 -10.32 3.21
N VAL A 82 2.49 -10.25 1.93
CA VAL A 82 1.65 -10.80 0.89
C VAL A 82 2.08 -12.25 0.68
N ALA A 83 1.14 -13.18 0.80
CA ALA A 83 1.45 -14.58 0.53
C ALA A 83 1.78 -14.75 -0.96
N PRO A 84 2.75 -15.62 -1.30
CA PRO A 84 3.08 -15.83 -2.71
C PRO A 84 1.88 -16.26 -3.56
N THR A 85 0.89 -16.91 -2.95
CA THR A 85 -0.32 -17.28 -3.67
C THR A 85 -1.10 -16.08 -4.18
N ASN A 86 -0.84 -14.89 -3.64
CA ASN A 86 -1.51 -13.67 -4.07
C ASN A 86 -0.67 -12.82 -5.03
N TYR A 87 0.50 -13.31 -5.41
CA TYR A 87 1.35 -12.52 -6.33
C TYR A 87 0.69 -12.31 -7.67
N HIS A 88 -0.11 -13.27 -8.13
CA HIS A 88 -0.81 -13.12 -9.41
C HIS A 88 -1.79 -11.94 -9.37
N VAL A 89 -2.39 -11.68 -8.21
CA VAL A 89 -3.30 -10.54 -8.05
C VAL A 89 -2.51 -9.24 -8.20
N ILE A 90 -1.34 -9.17 -7.56
CA ILE A 90 -0.51 -7.98 -7.66
C ILE A 90 -0.06 -7.77 -9.10
N LYS A 91 0.36 -8.83 -9.78
CA LYS A 91 0.79 -8.74 -11.17
C LYS A 91 -0.33 -8.21 -12.07
N SER A 92 -1.55 -8.62 -11.80
CA SER A 92 -2.69 -8.16 -12.60
C SER A 92 -2.98 -6.67 -12.41
N PHE A 93 -2.56 -6.10 -11.28
CA PHE A 93 -2.77 -4.69 -11.00
C PHE A 93 -1.60 -3.79 -11.42
N VAL A 94 -0.46 -4.37 -11.80
CA VAL A 94 0.69 -3.54 -12.17
C VAL A 94 0.37 -2.55 -13.29
N PRO A 95 -0.37 -2.92 -14.35
CA PRO A 95 -0.73 -1.94 -15.37
C PRO A 95 -1.50 -0.75 -14.79
N LYS A 96 -2.36 -0.98 -13.82
CA LYS A 96 -3.12 0.10 -13.18
C LYS A 96 -2.22 0.95 -12.29
N LEU A 97 -1.26 0.34 -11.63
CA LEU A 97 -0.27 1.09 -10.86
C LEU A 97 0.56 2.00 -11.76
N ARG A 98 0.92 1.52 -12.95
CA ARG A 98 1.67 2.33 -13.91
C ARG A 98 0.86 3.51 -14.40
N GLN A 99 -0.46 3.36 -14.52
CA GLN A 99 -1.33 4.46 -14.92
C GLN A 99 -1.54 5.48 -13.81
N ALA A 100 -1.59 5.00 -12.57
CA ALA A 100 -1.88 5.86 -11.42
C ALA A 100 -0.64 6.60 -10.93
N PHE A 101 0.52 5.99 -11.03
CA PHE A 101 1.77 6.52 -10.51
C PHE A 101 2.85 6.41 -11.58
N GLN A 102 3.97 7.11 -11.36
CA GLN A 102 5.11 7.02 -12.28
C GLN A 102 5.93 5.77 -11.96
N VAL A 103 5.36 4.61 -12.24
CA VAL A 103 5.97 3.32 -11.96
C VAL A 103 6.62 2.80 -13.24
N THR A 104 7.90 2.44 -13.14
CA THR A 104 8.67 1.87 -14.24
C THR A 104 9.18 0.50 -13.85
N ASP A 105 9.91 -0.15 -14.76
CA ASP A 105 10.53 -1.43 -14.44
C ASP A 105 11.56 -1.31 -13.32
N GLU A 106 12.18 -0.13 -13.18
CA GLU A 106 13.17 0.11 -12.14
C GLU A 106 12.57 0.52 -10.81
N THR A 107 11.28 0.80 -10.74
CA THR A 107 10.63 1.16 -9.49
C THR A 107 10.77 0.02 -8.49
N ASN A 108 11.18 0.35 -7.27
CA ASN A 108 11.30 -0.65 -6.22
C ASN A 108 9.92 -1.12 -5.78
N LEU A 109 9.80 -2.42 -5.62
CA LEU A 109 8.58 -3.05 -5.13
C LEU A 109 8.91 -3.79 -3.84
N TYR A 110 8.22 -3.43 -2.78
CA TYR A 110 8.38 -4.08 -1.49
C TYR A 110 7.12 -4.87 -1.19
N LEU A 111 7.28 -6.16 -0.95
CA LEU A 111 6.17 -7.07 -0.67
C LEU A 111 6.20 -7.41 0.82
N GLY A 112 5.40 -6.68 1.56
CA GLY A 112 5.33 -6.82 2.99
C GLY A 112 6.12 -5.74 3.70
N VAL A 113 5.60 -5.37 4.85
CA VAL A 113 6.22 -4.35 5.70
C VAL A 113 6.08 -4.77 7.15
N ARG A 114 6.96 -4.24 7.96
CA ARG A 114 6.87 -4.39 9.40
C ARG A 114 6.52 -3.04 9.99
N VAL A 115 5.49 -3.02 10.82
CA VAL A 115 5.04 -1.79 11.46
C VAL A 115 5.75 -1.67 12.79
N GLY A 116 6.40 -0.54 13.02
CA GLY A 116 7.10 -0.29 14.26
C GLY A 116 6.17 -0.07 15.43
N ALA A 117 6.71 -0.22 16.63
CA ALA A 117 5.94 -0.05 17.86
C ALA A 117 5.57 1.41 18.12
N VAL A 118 6.36 2.35 17.63
CA VAL A 118 6.15 3.77 17.88
C VAL A 118 6.02 4.48 16.55
N GLY A 119 4.84 5.01 16.29
CA GLY A 119 4.57 5.71 15.05
C GLY A 119 4.66 4.78 13.88
N THR A 120 4.90 5.36 12.71
CA THR A 120 4.93 4.62 11.47
C THR A 120 6.37 4.40 11.06
N VAL A 121 6.93 3.29 11.45
CA VAL A 121 8.25 2.87 10.99
C VAL A 121 8.03 1.70 10.05
N TRP A 122 8.39 1.89 8.79
CA TRP A 122 8.19 0.87 7.77
C TRP A 122 9.50 0.13 7.53
N GLU A 123 9.48 -1.15 7.83
CA GLU A 123 10.63 -2.02 7.59
C GLU A 123 10.23 -3.00 6.48
N LYS A 124 10.87 -2.85 5.33
CA LYS A 124 10.46 -3.58 4.14
C LYS A 124 11.06 -4.97 4.17
N LEU A 125 10.22 -5.97 3.95
CA LEU A 125 10.60 -7.37 4.13
C LEU A 125 11.23 -8.00 2.89
N TYR A 126 10.64 -7.75 1.73
CA TYR A 126 11.13 -8.34 0.49
C TYR A 126 11.16 -7.26 -0.57
N LYS A 127 12.33 -7.03 -1.10
CA LYS A 127 12.53 -5.98 -2.09
C LYS A 127 12.85 -6.58 -3.45
N THR A 128 12.16 -6.10 -4.45
CA THR A 128 12.46 -6.42 -5.84
C THR A 128 12.22 -5.16 -6.66
N THR A 129 12.29 -5.25 -7.96
CA THR A 129 11.81 -4.18 -8.83
C THR A 129 10.56 -4.66 -9.53
N VAL A 130 9.77 -3.70 -10.03
CA VAL A 130 8.55 -4.04 -10.75
C VAL A 130 8.89 -4.92 -11.96
N GLY A 131 9.95 -4.56 -12.70
CA GLY A 131 10.34 -5.36 -13.86
C GLY A 131 10.73 -6.78 -13.51
N ALA A 132 11.52 -6.96 -12.44
CA ALA A 132 11.93 -8.30 -12.01
C ALA A 132 10.73 -9.11 -11.52
N PHE A 133 9.81 -8.46 -10.81
CA PHE A 133 8.63 -9.14 -10.29
C PHE A 133 7.72 -9.62 -11.42
N MET A 134 7.62 -8.84 -12.49
CA MET A 134 6.74 -9.18 -13.63
C MET A 134 7.31 -10.25 -14.54
N ARG A 135 8.62 -10.52 -14.49
CA ARG A 135 9.26 -11.55 -15.33
C ARG A 135 8.96 -12.97 -14.86
#